data_e2c7da6030c9d94aba1d14489e8aa6c3
#
_entry.id   e2c7da6030c9d94aba1d14489e8aa6c3
#
_cell.length_a   1.000
_cell.length_b   1.000
_cell.length_c   1.000
_cell.angle_alpha   90.00
_cell.angle_beta   90.00
_cell.angle_gamma   90.00
#
_symmetry.space_group_name_H-M   'P 1'
#
loop_
_entity.id
_entity.type
_entity.pdbx_description
1 polymer ?
#
loop_
_entity_poly.entity_id
_entity_poly.type
_entity_poly.pdbx_seq_one_letter_code
_entity_poly.pdbx_strand_id
1 'polypeptide(L)'
;MQYGQVIRGRFLARPNRFIAHVALPGGETVVCHVKNTGRCRELLTPDAAVYLERAANPDRRTAYDLIAVEKGDKLINMDAQAPNRVFAEWAHIFDPAAQLVKPEFTFGRSRLDFCLQGPQGLHLVEVKGVTLENGGHALFPDAPTERGVRHLRELASAVALGHRATVFFVI
;
A
#
# COMPACT_ATOMS: atom_id res chain seq x y z
N MET A 1 -11.94 4.86 1.16
CA MET A 1 -11.37 4.63 -0.19
C MET A 1 -12.24 3.64 -0.94
N GLN A 2 -12.47 3.86 -2.25
CA GLN A 2 -13.24 2.94 -3.10
C GLN A 2 -12.46 2.70 -4.40
N TYR A 3 -12.52 1.48 -4.90
CA TYR A 3 -12.07 1.13 -6.24
C TYR A 3 -13.19 1.35 -7.24
N GLY A 4 -12.83 1.58 -8.51
CA GLY A 4 -13.77 1.73 -9.60
C GLY A 4 -14.36 0.38 -10.04
N GLN A 5 -14.39 0.14 -11.36
CA GLN A 5 -14.86 -1.14 -11.89
C GLN A 5 -13.85 -2.25 -11.60
N VAL A 6 -14.25 -3.21 -10.76
CA VAL A 6 -13.42 -4.35 -10.37
C VAL A 6 -13.92 -5.63 -11.01
N ILE A 7 -12.99 -6.43 -11.56
CA ILE A 7 -13.26 -7.72 -12.18
C ILE A 7 -12.42 -8.79 -11.47
N ARG A 8 -13.01 -9.94 -11.14
CA ARG A 8 -12.29 -11.10 -10.64
C ARG A 8 -11.64 -11.84 -11.82
N GLY A 9 -10.39 -12.29 -11.64
CA GLY A 9 -9.65 -13.07 -12.60
C GLY A 9 -8.83 -14.17 -11.93
N ARG A 10 -8.10 -14.94 -12.73
CA ARG A 10 -7.23 -16.01 -12.29
C ARG A 10 -5.78 -15.66 -12.66
N PHE A 11 -4.91 -15.59 -11.66
CA PHE A 11 -3.49 -15.30 -11.86
C PHE A 11 -2.81 -16.42 -12.66
N LEU A 12 -2.03 -16.04 -13.66
CA LEU A 12 -1.27 -16.97 -14.50
C LEU A 12 0.23 -16.85 -14.27
N ALA A 13 0.77 -15.64 -14.36
CA ALA A 13 2.20 -15.40 -14.26
C ALA A 13 2.53 -13.95 -13.88
N ARG A 14 3.72 -13.75 -13.32
CA ARG A 14 4.30 -12.42 -13.04
C ARG A 14 5.69 -12.33 -13.67
N PRO A 15 5.79 -11.94 -14.96
CA PRO A 15 7.07 -11.87 -15.68
C PRO A 15 8.10 -10.94 -15.03
N ASN A 16 7.62 -9.87 -14.41
CA ASN A 16 8.46 -8.92 -13.67
C ASN A 16 7.66 -8.26 -12.52
N ARG A 17 8.32 -7.38 -11.75
CA ARG A 17 7.68 -6.74 -10.57
C ARG A 17 6.48 -5.84 -10.88
N PHE A 18 6.29 -5.44 -12.13
CA PHE A 18 5.28 -4.47 -12.52
C PHE A 18 4.14 -5.07 -13.34
N ILE A 19 4.31 -6.28 -13.89
CA ILE A 19 3.40 -6.90 -14.84
C ILE A 19 2.93 -8.26 -14.33
N ALA A 20 1.63 -8.50 -14.45
CA ALA A 20 1.01 -9.80 -14.27
C ALA A 20 0.16 -10.17 -15.48
N HIS A 21 0.07 -11.47 -15.78
CA HIS A 21 -0.85 -12.06 -16.73
C HIS A 21 -1.99 -12.70 -15.95
N VAL A 22 -3.22 -12.38 -16.34
CA VAL A 22 -4.44 -12.84 -15.65
C VAL A 22 -5.46 -13.30 -16.67
N ALA A 23 -6.06 -14.48 -16.47
CA ALA A 23 -7.19 -14.94 -17.24
C ALA A 23 -8.50 -14.36 -16.68
N LEU A 24 -9.29 -13.70 -17.53
CA LEU A 24 -10.63 -13.23 -17.20
C LEU A 24 -11.66 -14.37 -17.28
N PRO A 25 -12.87 -14.20 -16.70
CA PRO A 25 -13.91 -15.25 -16.74
C PRO A 25 -14.29 -15.74 -18.14
N GLY A 26 -14.14 -14.91 -19.17
CA GLY A 26 -14.37 -15.29 -20.57
C GLY A 26 -13.24 -16.06 -21.24
N GLY A 27 -12.15 -16.38 -20.53
CA GLY A 27 -10.97 -17.08 -21.07
C GLY A 27 -9.92 -16.15 -21.72
N GLU A 28 -10.22 -14.88 -21.89
CA GLU A 28 -9.26 -13.90 -22.37
C GLU A 28 -8.12 -13.71 -21.34
N THR A 29 -6.89 -13.67 -21.85
CA THR A 29 -5.72 -13.32 -21.02
C THR A 29 -5.38 -11.85 -21.20
N VAL A 30 -5.35 -11.11 -20.08
CA VAL A 30 -5.00 -9.70 -20.04
C VAL A 30 -3.67 -9.46 -19.36
N VAL A 31 -3.00 -8.37 -19.76
CA VAL A 31 -1.79 -7.88 -19.12
C VAL A 31 -2.18 -6.78 -18.13
N CYS A 32 -1.83 -6.99 -16.85
CA CYS A 32 -2.17 -6.09 -15.76
C CYS A 32 -0.92 -5.42 -15.20
N HIS A 33 -1.04 -4.18 -14.75
CA HIS A 33 -0.02 -3.56 -13.91
C HIS A 33 -0.17 -4.04 -12.47
N VAL A 34 0.95 -4.35 -11.82
CA VAL A 34 1.02 -4.69 -10.40
C VAL A 34 1.53 -3.47 -9.63
N LYS A 35 0.66 -2.84 -8.86
CA LYS A 35 0.99 -1.64 -8.06
C LYS A 35 1.89 -1.93 -6.85
N ASN A 36 2.25 -3.17 -6.61
CA ASN A 36 3.12 -3.59 -5.51
C ASN A 36 4.46 -4.08 -6.06
N THR A 37 5.56 -3.43 -5.67
CA THR A 37 6.91 -3.81 -6.08
C THR A 37 7.52 -4.95 -5.25
N GLY A 38 6.87 -5.35 -4.14
CA GLY A 38 7.21 -6.51 -3.33
C GLY A 38 7.14 -7.81 -4.14
N ARG A 39 7.80 -8.85 -3.69
CA ARG A 39 7.80 -10.15 -4.39
C ARG A 39 6.43 -10.81 -4.36
N CYS A 40 5.78 -10.81 -3.19
CA CYS A 40 4.44 -11.37 -2.96
C CYS A 40 4.26 -12.77 -3.56
N ARG A 41 5.29 -13.63 -3.49
CA ARG A 41 5.27 -14.97 -4.09
C ARG A 41 4.32 -15.89 -3.37
N GLU A 42 4.13 -15.68 -2.08
CA GLU A 42 3.21 -16.40 -1.20
C GLU A 42 1.74 -16.07 -1.48
N LEU A 43 1.48 -14.97 -2.20
CA LEU A 43 0.16 -14.51 -2.59
C LEU A 43 -0.14 -14.83 -4.06
N LEU A 44 0.77 -14.46 -4.95
CA LEU A 44 0.63 -14.63 -6.40
C LEU A 44 1.10 -16.02 -6.82
N THR A 45 0.40 -17.03 -6.33
CA THR A 45 0.60 -18.43 -6.75
C THR A 45 -0.21 -18.73 -8.03
N PRO A 46 0.21 -19.70 -8.85
CA PRO A 46 -0.57 -20.12 -10.01
C PRO A 46 -2.03 -20.40 -9.64
N ASP A 47 -2.95 -19.94 -10.48
CA ASP A 47 -4.39 -20.08 -10.33
C ASP A 47 -5.04 -19.33 -9.15
N ALA A 48 -4.27 -18.53 -8.38
CA ALA A 48 -4.84 -17.67 -7.34
C ALA A 48 -5.93 -16.75 -7.92
N ALA A 49 -7.04 -16.62 -7.20
CA ALA A 49 -8.07 -15.65 -7.55
C ALA A 49 -7.58 -14.25 -7.23
N VAL A 50 -7.61 -13.38 -8.23
CA VAL A 50 -7.16 -11.98 -8.13
C VAL A 50 -8.24 -11.02 -8.57
N TYR A 51 -8.12 -9.77 -8.11
CA TYR A 51 -9.04 -8.69 -8.44
C TYR A 51 -8.30 -7.60 -9.20
N LEU A 52 -8.90 -7.18 -10.29
CA LEU A 52 -8.35 -6.19 -11.21
C LEU A 52 -9.25 -4.97 -11.24
N GLU A 53 -8.69 -3.80 -10.99
CA GLU A 53 -9.37 -2.53 -11.23
C GLU A 53 -9.14 -2.09 -12.68
N ARG A 54 -10.20 -1.74 -13.39
CA ARG A 54 -10.07 -1.15 -14.71
C ARG A 54 -9.49 0.25 -14.61
N ALA A 55 -8.43 0.52 -15.38
CA ALA A 55 -7.80 1.83 -15.42
C ALA A 55 -8.78 2.90 -15.94
N ALA A 56 -8.84 4.03 -15.24
CA ALA A 56 -9.69 5.15 -15.66
C ALA A 56 -9.19 5.82 -16.95
N ASN A 57 -7.86 5.83 -17.16
CA ASN A 57 -7.26 6.37 -18.40
C ASN A 57 -7.18 5.26 -19.45
N PRO A 58 -7.93 5.36 -20.58
CA PRO A 58 -7.94 4.35 -21.64
C PRO A 58 -6.62 4.28 -22.43
N ASP A 59 -5.79 5.34 -22.40
CA ASP A 59 -4.54 5.41 -23.16
C ASP A 59 -3.36 4.70 -22.47
N ARG A 60 -3.61 4.11 -21.30
CA ARG A 60 -2.58 3.33 -20.60
C ARG A 60 -2.24 2.04 -21.36
N ARG A 61 -0.94 1.66 -21.30
CA ARG A 61 -0.45 0.39 -21.85
C ARG A 61 -1.11 -0.85 -21.24
N THR A 62 -1.54 -0.75 -19.98
CA THR A 62 -2.27 -1.81 -19.26
C THR A 62 -3.65 -1.30 -18.90
N ALA A 63 -4.69 -2.01 -19.35
CA ALA A 63 -6.08 -1.65 -19.08
C ALA A 63 -6.51 -1.94 -17.63
N TYR A 64 -5.71 -2.70 -16.89
CA TYR A 64 -6.04 -3.16 -15.54
C TYR A 64 -4.87 -2.99 -14.58
N ASP A 65 -5.21 -2.71 -13.32
CA ASP A 65 -4.33 -2.77 -12.15
C ASP A 65 -4.72 -3.97 -11.28
N LEU A 66 -3.77 -4.84 -10.93
CA LEU A 66 -3.98 -5.91 -9.97
C LEU A 66 -3.97 -5.28 -8.56
N ILE A 67 -5.11 -5.33 -7.87
CA ILE A 67 -5.34 -4.64 -6.59
C ILE A 67 -5.47 -5.55 -5.39
N ALA A 68 -5.94 -6.80 -5.57
CA ALA A 68 -6.10 -7.75 -4.47
C ALA A 68 -5.98 -9.19 -4.92
N VAL A 69 -5.76 -10.09 -3.96
CA VAL A 69 -5.65 -11.54 -4.15
C VAL A 69 -6.34 -12.27 -3.01
N GLU A 70 -6.99 -13.40 -3.32
CA GLU A 70 -7.51 -14.34 -2.32
C GLU A 70 -6.39 -15.27 -1.83
N LYS A 71 -6.28 -15.41 -0.51
CA LYS A 71 -5.41 -16.39 0.16
C LYS A 71 -6.24 -17.15 1.20
N GLY A 72 -6.70 -18.35 0.83
CA GLY A 72 -7.66 -19.08 1.66
C GLY A 72 -8.97 -18.30 1.79
N ASP A 73 -9.37 -18.01 3.01
CA ASP A 73 -10.57 -17.22 3.35
C ASP A 73 -10.35 -15.71 3.40
N LYS A 74 -9.11 -15.26 3.14
CA LYS A 74 -8.73 -13.85 3.24
C LYS A 74 -8.63 -13.18 1.89
N LEU A 75 -9.10 -11.93 1.81
CA LEU A 75 -8.86 -11.03 0.69
C LEU A 75 -7.76 -10.05 1.08
N ILE A 76 -6.60 -10.15 0.42
CA ILE A 76 -5.44 -9.31 0.71
C ILE A 76 -5.31 -8.22 -0.34
N ASN A 77 -5.38 -6.96 0.09
CA ASN A 77 -5.13 -5.82 -0.78
C ASN A 77 -3.64 -5.71 -1.12
N MET A 78 -3.32 -5.62 -2.41
CA MET A 78 -1.95 -5.52 -2.91
C MET A 78 -1.59 -4.15 -3.47
N ASP A 79 -2.52 -3.18 -3.50
CA ASP A 79 -2.23 -1.83 -3.98
C ASP A 79 -1.37 -1.08 -2.96
N ALA A 80 -0.08 -0.91 -3.27
CA ALA A 80 0.87 -0.21 -2.39
C ALA A 80 0.51 1.27 -2.13
N GLN A 81 -0.43 1.84 -2.88
CA GLN A 81 -0.93 3.20 -2.64
C GLN A 81 -2.16 3.22 -1.72
N ALA A 82 -2.84 2.07 -1.54
CA ALA A 82 -4.04 1.98 -0.71
C ALA A 82 -3.79 2.40 0.75
N PRO A 83 -2.69 2.00 1.41
CA PRO A 83 -2.44 2.38 2.81
C PRO A 83 -2.44 3.89 3.04
N ASN A 84 -1.78 4.65 2.17
CA ASN A 84 -1.73 6.11 2.29
C ASN A 84 -3.10 6.76 2.05
N ARG A 85 -3.90 6.23 1.13
CA ARG A 85 -5.28 6.71 0.90
C ARG A 85 -6.17 6.42 2.10
N VAL A 86 -6.09 5.21 2.66
CA VAL A 86 -6.83 4.83 3.87
C VAL A 86 -6.45 5.73 5.04
N PHE A 87 -5.15 5.92 5.28
CA PHE A 87 -4.70 6.82 6.33
C PHE A 87 -5.21 8.25 6.13
N ALA A 88 -5.16 8.79 4.91
CA ALA A 88 -5.64 10.14 4.62
C ALA A 88 -7.12 10.35 5.03
N GLU A 89 -7.99 9.35 4.81
CA GLU A 89 -9.39 9.37 5.26
C GLU A 89 -9.52 9.31 6.79
N TRP A 90 -8.58 8.64 7.46
CA TRP A 90 -8.59 8.44 8.90
C TRP A 90 -7.78 9.47 9.69
N ALA A 91 -7.02 10.33 9.03
CA ALA A 91 -6.06 11.25 9.66
C ALA A 91 -6.69 12.11 10.77
N HIS A 92 -7.90 12.64 10.53
CA HIS A 92 -8.62 13.46 11.54
C HIS A 92 -9.28 12.63 12.65
N ILE A 93 -9.54 11.34 12.41
CA ILE A 93 -9.99 10.42 13.46
C ILE A 93 -8.79 10.02 14.33
N PHE A 94 -7.65 9.75 13.70
CA PHE A 94 -6.41 9.38 14.34
C PHE A 94 -5.83 10.52 15.20
N ASP A 95 -5.85 11.75 14.68
CA ASP A 95 -5.42 12.96 15.41
C ASP A 95 -6.48 14.05 15.28
N PRO A 96 -7.50 14.06 16.17
CA PRO A 96 -8.61 15.02 16.10
C PRO A 96 -8.17 16.48 16.30
N ALA A 97 -7.00 16.71 16.90
CA ALA A 97 -6.44 18.05 17.11
C ALA A 97 -5.70 18.59 15.87
N ALA A 98 -5.51 17.76 14.84
CA ALA A 98 -4.87 18.18 13.61
C ALA A 98 -5.73 19.19 12.83
N GLN A 99 -5.20 20.38 12.61
CA GLN A 99 -5.82 21.43 11.81
C GLN A 99 -5.44 21.34 10.33
N LEU A 100 -4.31 20.70 10.04
CA LEU A 100 -3.78 20.54 8.69
C LEU A 100 -3.12 19.17 8.54
N VAL A 101 -3.46 18.46 7.47
CA VAL A 101 -2.86 17.20 7.06
C VAL A 101 -2.10 17.42 5.75
N LYS A 102 -0.78 17.28 5.79
CA LYS A 102 0.11 17.42 4.62
C LYS A 102 0.66 16.05 4.21
N PRO A 103 0.29 15.51 3.05
CA PRO A 103 0.95 14.32 2.50
C PRO A 103 2.36 14.67 1.99
N GLU A 104 3.21 13.64 1.87
CA GLU A 104 4.53 13.76 1.24
C GLU A 104 5.41 14.85 1.88
N PHE A 105 5.48 14.88 3.20
CA PHE A 105 6.17 15.93 3.95
C PHE A 105 7.66 15.65 4.10
N THR A 106 8.49 16.58 3.66
CA THR A 106 9.95 16.47 3.85
C THR A 106 10.34 16.88 5.26
N PHE A 107 10.98 15.95 5.99
CA PHE A 107 11.59 16.18 7.29
C PHE A 107 13.02 15.63 7.26
N GLY A 108 14.00 16.45 7.64
CA GLY A 108 15.40 16.09 7.53
C GLY A 108 15.79 15.70 6.09
N ARG A 109 16.26 14.47 5.92
CA ARG A 109 16.65 13.92 4.62
C ARG A 109 15.61 12.94 4.04
N SER A 110 14.46 12.81 4.67
CA SER A 110 13.42 11.89 4.27
C SER A 110 12.13 12.61 3.92
N ARG A 111 11.39 12.03 2.97
CA ARG A 111 10.03 12.41 2.66
C ARG A 111 9.12 11.38 3.33
N LEU A 112 8.48 11.81 4.42
CA LEU A 112 7.54 11.00 5.19
C LEU A 112 6.16 11.06 4.57
N ASP A 113 5.33 10.06 4.83
CA ASP A 113 4.03 9.94 4.17
C ASP A 113 3.08 11.07 4.56
N PHE A 114 3.05 11.48 5.85
CA PHE A 114 2.20 12.58 6.31
C PHE A 114 2.85 13.41 7.43
N CYS A 115 2.44 14.68 7.49
CA CYS A 115 2.63 15.55 8.63
C CYS A 115 1.28 16.16 9.02
N LEU A 116 0.85 15.89 10.25
CA LEU A 116 -0.32 16.50 10.84
C LEU A 116 0.13 17.68 11.71
N GLN A 117 -0.47 18.85 11.50
CA GLN A 117 -0.13 20.08 12.24
C GLN A 117 -1.31 20.49 13.10
N GLY A 118 -1.04 20.76 14.36
CA GLY A 118 -2.06 21.18 15.33
C GLY A 118 -1.46 21.98 16.49
N PRO A 119 -2.25 22.27 17.52
CA PRO A 119 -1.79 23.07 18.68
C PRO A 119 -0.59 22.46 19.41
N GLN A 120 -0.40 21.16 19.29
CA GLN A 120 0.71 20.42 19.89
C GLN A 120 1.94 20.33 18.96
N GLY A 121 1.99 21.12 17.89
CA GLY A 121 3.07 21.13 16.91
C GLY A 121 2.91 20.06 15.81
N LEU A 122 4.03 19.52 15.34
CA LEU A 122 4.04 18.54 14.26
C LEU A 122 3.86 17.12 14.80
N HIS A 123 3.06 16.34 14.08
CA HIS A 123 2.95 14.91 14.24
C HIS A 123 3.30 14.23 12.90
N LEU A 124 4.46 13.61 12.84
CA LEU A 124 5.00 12.98 11.65
C LEU A 124 4.53 11.52 11.57
N VAL A 125 4.01 11.11 10.43
CA VAL A 125 3.47 9.77 10.25
C VAL A 125 4.09 9.10 9.02
N GLU A 126 4.58 7.90 9.24
CA GLU A 126 4.99 6.97 8.19
C GLU A 126 3.98 5.82 8.12
N VAL A 127 3.36 5.63 6.97
CA VAL A 127 2.34 4.60 6.75
C VAL A 127 2.97 3.36 6.12
N LYS A 128 2.61 2.19 6.62
CA LYS A 128 3.08 0.90 6.13
C LYS A 128 1.91 -0.02 5.83
N GLY A 129 1.77 -0.43 4.56
CA GLY A 129 0.88 -1.54 4.22
C GLY A 129 1.51 -2.86 4.57
N VAL A 130 0.74 -3.77 5.15
CA VAL A 130 1.18 -5.11 5.53
C VAL A 130 0.38 -6.13 4.71
N THR A 131 1.09 -6.87 3.85
CA THR A 131 0.50 -7.91 3.00
C THR A 131 0.99 -9.31 3.37
N LEU A 132 2.09 -9.40 4.14
CA LEU A 132 2.59 -10.69 4.58
C LEU A 132 1.74 -11.22 5.74
N GLU A 133 1.07 -12.31 5.50
CA GLU A 133 0.22 -13.01 6.47
C GLU A 133 0.68 -14.47 6.60
N ASN A 134 0.81 -14.96 7.83
CA ASN A 134 1.11 -16.35 8.12
C ASN A 134 0.36 -16.80 9.39
N GLY A 135 -0.51 -17.81 9.24
CA GLY A 135 -1.25 -18.40 10.34
C GLY A 135 -2.12 -17.40 11.14
N GLY A 136 -2.74 -16.43 10.46
CA GLY A 136 -3.55 -15.39 11.10
C GLY A 136 -2.77 -14.20 11.64
N HIS A 137 -1.44 -14.17 11.47
CA HIS A 137 -0.58 -13.08 11.91
C HIS A 137 -0.12 -12.23 10.72
N ALA A 138 -0.31 -10.92 10.82
CA ALA A 138 0.30 -9.96 9.91
C ALA A 138 1.76 -9.72 10.32
N LEU A 139 2.68 -9.81 9.36
CA LEU A 139 4.11 -9.71 9.60
C LEU A 139 4.72 -8.55 8.82
N PHE A 140 5.62 -7.82 9.46
CA PHE A 140 6.37 -6.71 8.85
C PHE A 140 7.79 -6.65 9.44
N PRO A 141 8.82 -6.36 8.62
CA PRO A 141 8.78 -6.18 7.17
C PRO A 141 8.76 -7.51 6.42
N ASP A 142 8.22 -7.50 5.19
CA ASP A 142 8.30 -8.62 4.25
C ASP A 142 9.73 -8.83 3.71
N ALA A 143 10.51 -7.74 3.67
CA ALA A 143 11.93 -7.75 3.32
C ALA A 143 12.68 -6.58 3.99
N PRO A 144 13.97 -6.77 4.36
CA PRO A 144 14.80 -5.68 4.87
C PRO A 144 14.91 -4.53 3.85
N THR A 145 14.84 -3.28 4.33
CA THR A 145 14.95 -2.09 3.48
C THR A 145 15.70 -0.96 4.19
N GLU A 146 16.78 -0.48 3.57
CA GLU A 146 17.55 0.67 4.07
C GLU A 146 16.69 1.94 4.13
N ARG A 147 15.77 2.10 3.16
CA ARG A 147 14.83 3.23 3.16
C ARG A 147 13.93 3.19 4.40
N GLY A 148 13.42 2.02 4.76
CA GLY A 148 12.59 1.86 5.96
C GLY A 148 13.36 2.21 7.23
N VAL A 149 14.59 1.72 7.37
CA VAL A 149 15.46 2.07 8.50
C VAL A 149 15.73 3.56 8.58
N ARG A 150 15.99 4.23 7.44
CA ARG A 150 16.20 5.68 7.40
C ARG A 150 14.96 6.43 7.87
N HIS A 151 13.75 6.08 7.39
CA HIS A 151 12.51 6.72 7.83
C HIS A 151 12.29 6.57 9.34
N LEU A 152 12.56 5.39 9.91
CA LEU A 152 12.46 5.17 11.36
C LEU A 152 13.45 6.04 12.16
N ARG A 153 14.68 6.21 11.65
CA ARG A 153 15.68 7.09 12.28
C ARG A 153 15.25 8.57 12.24
N GLU A 154 14.67 9.00 11.12
CA GLU A 154 14.14 10.38 11.00
C GLU A 154 12.97 10.61 11.96
N LEU A 155 12.06 9.63 12.09
CA LEU A 155 10.98 9.71 13.09
C LEU A 155 11.53 9.77 14.52
N ALA A 156 12.54 8.97 14.85
CA ALA A 156 13.19 9.01 16.16
C ALA A 156 13.87 10.38 16.41
N SER A 157 14.51 10.94 15.37
CA SER A 157 15.11 12.28 15.45
C SER A 157 14.04 13.37 15.66
N ALA A 158 12.88 13.24 15.04
CA ALA A 158 11.77 14.15 15.23
C ALA A 158 11.27 14.15 16.67
N VAL A 159 11.16 12.96 17.30
CA VAL A 159 10.80 12.83 18.72
C VAL A 159 11.82 13.52 19.61
N ALA A 160 13.12 13.35 19.34
CA ALA A 160 14.18 14.01 20.09
C ALA A 160 14.12 15.55 19.98
N LEU A 161 13.53 16.08 18.90
CA LEU A 161 13.29 17.53 18.69
C LEU A 161 11.96 18.02 19.29
N GLY A 162 11.22 17.17 20.01
CA GLY A 162 9.95 17.52 20.65
C GLY A 162 8.72 17.37 19.77
N HIS A 163 8.84 16.77 18.60
CA HIS A 163 7.70 16.46 17.73
C HIS A 163 7.07 15.11 18.08
N ARG A 164 5.82 14.89 17.67
CA ARG A 164 5.20 13.56 17.73
C ARG A 164 5.56 12.78 16.46
N ALA A 165 5.71 11.47 16.59
CA ALA A 165 5.99 10.59 15.45
C ALA A 165 5.29 9.24 15.61
N THR A 166 4.79 8.70 14.50
CA THR A 166 4.07 7.42 14.46
C THR A 166 4.44 6.62 13.21
N VAL A 167 4.60 5.31 13.38
CA VAL A 167 4.51 4.35 12.28
C VAL A 167 3.11 3.75 12.32
N PHE A 168 2.35 3.95 11.24
CA PHE A 168 0.96 3.52 11.14
C PHE A 168 0.86 2.32 10.20
N PHE A 169 0.44 1.16 10.73
CA PHE A 169 0.26 -0.05 9.94
C PHE A 169 -1.18 -0.18 9.46
N VAL A 170 -1.34 -0.42 8.16
CA VAL A 170 -2.61 -0.79 7.52
C VAL A 170 -2.54 -2.28 7.19
N ILE A 171 -3.43 -3.06 7.77
CA ILE A 171 -3.48 -4.53 7.67
C ILE A 171 -4.75 -4.95 6.93
#